data_59e9deb20e4e27a0bebfb935c6e5c2c3
#
_entry.id   59e9deb20e4e27a0bebfb935c6e5c2c3
#
_cell.length_a   1.000
_cell.length_b   1.000
_cell.length_c   1.000
_cell.angle_alpha   90.00
_cell.angle_beta   90.00
_cell.angle_gamma   90.00
#
_symmetry.space_group_name_H-M   'P 1'
#
loop_
_entity.id
_entity.type
_entity.pdbx_description
1 polymer ?
#
loop_
_entity_poly.entity_id
_entity_poly.type
_entity_poly.pdbx_seq_one_letter_code
_entity_poly.pdbx_strand_id
1 'polypeptide(L)'
;MKKLIAIVLVLMMALPALALADDLPVVKIGVFEPSSGDNGAGGKQEVLGVEYAHSLRPTVTVGGTEYQVQLVNVDNQSDSSKAVTAAQELVSAGVSVVLGSYGSGASMAGGEVFEASQVPAIGLSCTNPSVTTLCEYYWRICFLDPFQGSVMANFAESLGCKNAYVLTMLGEDYGNGLGHYFSDAFQALGGTVQAETFPEGTSDFTAYINNAINAGADVVFAPCATTYASLIIDQAASLNVAFPLLAGDTWESSVILEAAQGKNIDVYVSTFFDENDDAGAAAAFVTGFKAWLNENADKLTNNGGNDIVAAVSALGFDGYNVALTALEAAGSIEPQAIADVLPSVVYADAVTGSISFDDIGDANKDMAYVKHANTETGAFDFVKTQTVAGL
;
A
#
# COMPACT_ATOMS: atom_id res chain seq x y z
N MET A 1 -72.02 -34.01 -4.02
CA MET A 1 -70.76 -33.99 -4.84
C MET A 1 -70.38 -32.62 -5.45
N LYS A 2 -71.30 -31.65 -5.61
CA LYS A 2 -70.99 -30.32 -6.19
C LYS A 2 -70.42 -29.31 -5.19
N LYS A 3 -70.43 -29.54 -3.88
CA LYS A 3 -69.88 -28.64 -2.86
C LYS A 3 -68.44 -28.97 -2.40
N LEU A 4 -67.94 -30.18 -2.73
CA LEU A 4 -66.55 -30.57 -2.42
C LEU A 4 -65.55 -30.11 -3.48
N ILE A 5 -65.95 -29.83 -4.72
CA ILE A 5 -65.13 -29.41 -5.82
C ILE A 5 -64.76 -27.91 -5.72
N ALA A 6 -65.62 -27.09 -5.08
CA ALA A 6 -65.41 -25.68 -4.91
C ALA A 6 -64.31 -25.33 -3.85
N ILE A 7 -64.09 -26.23 -2.87
CA ILE A 7 -63.08 -26.00 -1.81
C ILE A 7 -61.69 -26.38 -2.27
N VAL A 8 -61.56 -27.32 -3.22
CA VAL A 8 -60.24 -27.72 -3.76
C VAL A 8 -59.65 -26.67 -4.75
N LEU A 9 -60.53 -25.92 -5.45
CA LEU A 9 -60.07 -24.89 -6.38
C LEU A 9 -59.60 -23.56 -5.70
N VAL A 10 -60.04 -23.29 -4.48
CA VAL A 10 -59.66 -22.09 -3.72
C VAL A 10 -58.34 -22.32 -2.97
N LEU A 11 -57.94 -23.57 -2.70
CA LEU A 11 -56.68 -23.90 -2.02
C LEU A 11 -55.47 -23.94 -2.98
N MET A 12 -55.68 -23.89 -4.30
CA MET A 12 -54.59 -23.85 -5.29
C MET A 12 -54.13 -22.44 -5.69
N MET A 13 -54.73 -21.35 -5.19
CA MET A 13 -54.35 -19.98 -5.52
C MET A 13 -53.56 -19.24 -4.42
N ALA A 14 -53.11 -19.94 -3.39
CA ALA A 14 -52.33 -19.35 -2.31
C ALA A 14 -51.02 -20.12 -2.06
N LEU A 15 -50.32 -20.49 -3.14
CA LEU A 15 -48.89 -20.71 -3.04
C LEU A 15 -48.26 -19.32 -3.11
N PRO A 16 -47.61 -18.84 -2.04
CA PRO A 16 -46.71 -17.70 -2.20
C PRO A 16 -45.69 -18.16 -3.25
N ALA A 17 -45.54 -17.39 -4.32
CA ALA A 17 -44.34 -17.46 -5.10
C ALA A 17 -43.20 -17.23 -4.10
N LEU A 18 -42.49 -18.29 -3.71
CA LEU A 18 -41.12 -18.10 -3.23
C LEU A 18 -40.44 -17.42 -4.41
N ALA A 19 -40.29 -16.10 -4.32
CA ALA A 19 -39.27 -15.41 -5.08
C ALA A 19 -37.97 -16.10 -4.67
N LEU A 20 -37.40 -16.92 -5.54
CA LEU A 20 -35.99 -17.24 -5.50
C LEU A 20 -35.38 -15.86 -5.45
N ALA A 21 -34.72 -15.51 -4.35
CA ALA A 21 -33.83 -14.41 -4.35
C ALA A 21 -32.81 -14.76 -5.44
N ASP A 22 -32.89 -14.10 -6.60
CA ASP A 22 -31.86 -14.22 -7.62
C ASP A 22 -30.58 -13.74 -6.94
N ASP A 23 -29.56 -14.62 -6.87
CA ASP A 23 -28.25 -14.23 -6.38
C ASP A 23 -27.77 -13.06 -7.25
N LEU A 24 -27.29 -12.00 -6.61
CA LEU A 24 -26.77 -10.84 -7.34
C LEU A 24 -25.67 -11.30 -8.33
N PRO A 25 -25.63 -10.72 -9.53
CA PRO A 25 -24.49 -10.95 -10.41
C PRO A 25 -23.20 -10.51 -9.70
N VAL A 26 -22.07 -11.12 -10.08
CA VAL A 26 -20.78 -10.90 -9.42
C VAL A 26 -19.90 -10.02 -10.29
N VAL A 27 -19.27 -9.03 -9.66
CA VAL A 27 -18.11 -8.30 -10.22
C VAL A 27 -16.88 -8.69 -9.42
N LYS A 28 -15.76 -8.97 -10.12
CA LYS A 28 -14.52 -9.41 -9.48
C LYS A 28 -13.51 -8.27 -9.46
N ILE A 29 -12.94 -8.02 -8.28
CA ILE A 29 -11.80 -7.12 -8.06
C ILE A 29 -10.60 -7.98 -7.71
N GLY A 30 -9.51 -7.87 -8.47
CA GLY A 30 -8.26 -8.54 -8.18
C GLY A 30 -7.51 -7.82 -7.04
N VAL A 31 -6.87 -8.58 -6.16
CA VAL A 31 -5.95 -8.06 -5.14
C VAL A 31 -4.59 -8.70 -5.39
N PHE A 32 -3.66 -7.89 -5.87
CA PHE A 32 -2.34 -8.28 -6.38
C PHE A 32 -1.25 -7.87 -5.38
N GLU A 33 -1.20 -8.56 -4.23
CA GLU A 33 -0.35 -8.15 -3.12
C GLU A 33 0.59 -9.27 -2.64
N PRO A 34 1.77 -8.95 -2.08
CA PRO A 34 2.57 -9.97 -1.43
C PRO A 34 1.93 -10.36 -0.09
N SER A 35 1.63 -11.63 0.10
CA SER A 35 1.33 -12.21 1.41
C SER A 35 2.50 -13.01 1.98
N SER A 36 3.56 -13.15 1.18
CA SER A 36 4.81 -13.81 1.52
C SER A 36 6.01 -13.08 0.88
N GLY A 37 7.24 -13.57 1.14
CA GLY A 37 8.47 -12.91 0.68
C GLY A 37 8.84 -11.70 1.54
N ASP A 38 9.79 -10.91 1.05
CA ASP A 38 10.45 -9.84 1.81
C ASP A 38 9.55 -8.69 2.24
N ASN A 39 8.48 -8.44 1.49
CA ASN A 39 7.46 -7.41 1.75
C ASN A 39 6.13 -8.00 2.26
N GLY A 40 6.07 -9.30 2.59
CA GLY A 40 4.82 -9.97 2.94
C GLY A 40 4.10 -9.39 4.16
N ALA A 41 4.81 -8.76 5.10
CA ALA A 41 4.19 -8.09 6.25
C ALA A 41 3.39 -6.86 5.80
N GLY A 42 3.98 -5.98 5.00
CA GLY A 42 3.33 -4.77 4.49
C GLY A 42 2.17 -5.09 3.55
N GLY A 43 2.37 -6.02 2.62
CA GLY A 43 1.30 -6.43 1.70
C GLY A 43 0.08 -7.02 2.41
N LYS A 44 0.27 -7.80 3.50
CA LYS A 44 -0.86 -8.24 4.33
C LYS A 44 -1.62 -7.09 4.97
N GLN A 45 -0.91 -6.07 5.45
CA GLN A 45 -1.54 -4.88 6.03
C GLN A 45 -2.32 -4.08 4.98
N GLU A 46 -1.81 -4.00 3.75
CA GLU A 46 -2.51 -3.37 2.62
C GLU A 46 -3.79 -4.14 2.25
N VAL A 47 -3.72 -5.47 2.15
CA VAL A 47 -4.89 -6.35 1.95
C VAL A 47 -5.95 -6.16 3.04
N LEU A 48 -5.55 -6.01 4.30
CA LEU A 48 -6.49 -5.78 5.40
C LEU A 48 -7.31 -4.50 5.20
N GLY A 49 -6.72 -3.45 4.66
CA GLY A 49 -7.44 -2.22 4.29
C GLY A 49 -8.50 -2.48 3.22
N VAL A 50 -8.14 -3.21 2.16
CA VAL A 50 -9.08 -3.65 1.09
C VAL A 50 -10.23 -4.49 1.67
N GLU A 51 -9.92 -5.47 2.50
CA GLU A 51 -10.91 -6.36 3.10
C GLU A 51 -11.85 -5.65 4.07
N TYR A 52 -11.33 -4.67 4.83
CA TYR A 52 -12.17 -3.84 5.70
C TYR A 52 -13.13 -2.99 4.88
N ALA A 53 -12.65 -2.31 3.83
CA ALA A 53 -13.51 -1.55 2.93
C ALA A 53 -14.57 -2.43 2.27
N HIS A 54 -14.20 -3.62 1.80
CA HIS A 54 -15.13 -4.61 1.25
C HIS A 54 -16.18 -5.06 2.29
N SER A 55 -15.81 -5.24 3.55
CA SER A 55 -16.75 -5.59 4.61
C SER A 55 -17.83 -4.53 4.85
N LEU A 56 -17.51 -3.26 4.59
CA LEU A 56 -18.43 -2.13 4.70
C LEU A 56 -19.27 -1.92 3.43
N ARG A 57 -18.71 -2.25 2.26
CA ARG A 57 -19.36 -2.08 0.95
C ARG A 57 -19.21 -3.36 0.11
N PRO A 58 -19.93 -4.45 0.44
CA PRO A 58 -19.80 -5.72 -0.26
C PRO A 58 -20.53 -5.76 -1.62
N THR A 59 -21.26 -4.71 -1.97
CA THR A 59 -21.98 -4.58 -3.24
C THR A 59 -21.71 -3.23 -3.90
N VAL A 60 -21.92 -3.15 -5.22
CA VAL A 60 -21.80 -1.93 -6.01
C VAL A 60 -22.89 -1.88 -7.07
N THR A 61 -23.44 -0.69 -7.34
CA THR A 61 -24.43 -0.49 -8.42
C THR A 61 -23.74 0.00 -9.69
N VAL A 62 -23.75 -0.81 -10.74
CA VAL A 62 -23.11 -0.51 -12.03
C VAL A 62 -24.18 -0.52 -13.13
N GLY A 63 -24.35 0.60 -13.82
CA GLY A 63 -25.32 0.72 -14.91
C GLY A 63 -26.78 0.46 -14.48
N GLY A 64 -27.09 0.69 -13.20
CA GLY A 64 -28.42 0.43 -12.61
C GLY A 64 -28.63 -1.02 -12.12
N THR A 65 -27.62 -1.88 -12.23
CA THR A 65 -27.64 -3.26 -11.70
C THR A 65 -26.77 -3.33 -10.45
N GLU A 66 -27.29 -3.93 -9.37
CA GLU A 66 -26.51 -4.21 -8.16
C GLU A 66 -25.70 -5.51 -8.35
N TYR A 67 -24.41 -5.44 -8.07
CA TYR A 67 -23.47 -6.56 -8.13
C TYR A 67 -22.92 -6.88 -6.75
N GLN A 68 -22.76 -8.17 -6.45
CA GLN A 68 -21.93 -8.63 -5.36
C GLN A 68 -20.47 -8.47 -5.76
N VAL A 69 -19.66 -7.79 -4.93
CA VAL A 69 -18.20 -7.70 -5.14
C VAL A 69 -17.53 -8.98 -4.64
N GLN A 70 -16.69 -9.57 -5.46
CA GLN A 70 -15.84 -10.69 -5.08
C GLN A 70 -14.36 -10.27 -5.18
N LEU A 71 -13.63 -10.35 -4.06
CA LEU A 71 -12.18 -10.19 -4.07
C LEU A 71 -11.51 -11.48 -4.56
N VAL A 72 -10.56 -11.34 -5.47
CA VAL A 72 -9.70 -12.43 -5.97
C VAL A 72 -8.28 -12.10 -5.55
N ASN A 73 -7.83 -12.70 -4.44
CA ASN A 73 -6.51 -12.45 -3.88
C ASN A 73 -5.47 -13.38 -4.51
N VAL A 74 -4.35 -12.81 -4.94
CA VAL A 74 -3.17 -13.57 -5.40
C VAL A 74 -1.91 -13.06 -4.69
N ASP A 75 -1.01 -13.98 -4.37
CA ASP A 75 0.28 -13.70 -3.73
C ASP A 75 1.36 -13.56 -4.81
N ASN A 76 1.91 -12.36 -4.98
CA ASN A 76 3.04 -12.14 -5.90
C ASN A 76 4.41 -12.42 -5.24
N GLN A 77 4.43 -12.80 -3.96
CA GLN A 77 5.58 -13.27 -3.19
C GLN A 77 6.74 -12.25 -3.10
N SER A 78 6.47 -10.96 -3.31
CA SER A 78 7.49 -9.89 -3.39
C SER A 78 8.55 -10.13 -4.49
N ASP A 79 8.23 -10.90 -5.51
CA ASP A 79 9.17 -11.35 -6.56
C ASP A 79 8.62 -10.97 -7.94
N SER A 80 9.37 -10.19 -8.73
CA SER A 80 8.94 -9.73 -10.05
C SER A 80 8.64 -10.88 -11.02
N SER A 81 9.34 -12.01 -10.91
CA SER A 81 9.08 -13.19 -11.77
C SER A 81 7.79 -13.92 -11.38
N LYS A 82 7.44 -13.94 -10.09
CA LYS A 82 6.18 -14.49 -9.57
C LYS A 82 5.01 -13.55 -9.84
N ALA A 83 5.26 -12.25 -9.80
CA ALA A 83 4.30 -11.20 -10.11
C ALA A 83 3.67 -11.39 -11.49
N VAL A 84 4.46 -11.74 -12.50
CA VAL A 84 3.94 -12.08 -13.86
C VAL A 84 2.91 -13.21 -13.80
N THR A 85 3.21 -14.29 -13.06
CA THR A 85 2.31 -15.44 -12.94
C THR A 85 1.04 -15.06 -12.16
N ALA A 86 1.17 -14.33 -11.07
CA ALA A 86 0.05 -13.84 -10.26
C ALA A 86 -0.87 -12.90 -11.07
N ALA A 87 -0.29 -12.00 -11.88
CA ALA A 87 -1.06 -11.14 -12.78
C ALA A 87 -1.84 -11.96 -13.83
N GLN A 88 -1.22 -12.98 -14.45
CA GLN A 88 -1.89 -13.89 -15.38
C GLN A 88 -3.04 -14.66 -14.71
N GLU A 89 -2.91 -15.03 -13.45
CA GLU A 89 -3.97 -15.69 -12.69
C GLU A 89 -5.18 -14.76 -12.51
N LEU A 90 -4.97 -13.48 -12.16
CA LEU A 90 -6.05 -12.49 -12.03
C LEU A 90 -6.76 -12.24 -13.37
N VAL A 91 -6.00 -12.07 -14.46
CA VAL A 91 -6.58 -11.91 -15.81
C VAL A 91 -7.41 -13.13 -16.18
N SER A 92 -6.89 -14.34 -15.92
CA SER A 92 -7.62 -15.60 -16.21
C SER A 92 -8.87 -15.77 -15.33
N ALA A 93 -8.87 -15.21 -14.11
CA ALA A 93 -10.04 -15.20 -13.24
C ALA A 93 -11.14 -14.25 -13.74
N GLY A 94 -10.85 -13.36 -14.70
CA GLY A 94 -11.79 -12.41 -15.27
C GLY A 94 -12.13 -11.29 -14.30
N VAL A 95 -11.10 -10.67 -13.68
CA VAL A 95 -11.25 -9.48 -12.83
C VAL A 95 -11.54 -8.25 -13.69
N SER A 96 -12.36 -7.33 -13.17
CA SER A 96 -12.71 -6.07 -13.84
C SER A 96 -11.67 -4.98 -13.61
N VAL A 97 -11.02 -4.99 -12.46
CA VAL A 97 -9.98 -4.07 -12.02
C VAL A 97 -9.09 -4.76 -11.00
N VAL A 98 -7.82 -4.35 -10.93
CA VAL A 98 -6.82 -4.89 -9.99
C VAL A 98 -6.43 -3.81 -8.98
N LEU A 99 -6.24 -4.18 -7.72
CA LEU A 99 -5.67 -3.37 -6.64
C LEU A 99 -4.29 -3.92 -6.27
N GLY A 100 -3.32 -3.03 -6.08
CA GLY A 100 -1.93 -3.39 -5.69
C GLY A 100 -0.94 -3.11 -6.82
N SER A 101 0.34 -3.35 -6.61
CA SER A 101 0.99 -4.07 -5.53
C SER A 101 1.71 -3.14 -4.55
N TYR A 102 2.05 -3.66 -3.36
CA TYR A 102 2.93 -3.01 -2.39
C TYR A 102 4.33 -2.75 -2.95
N GLY A 103 4.89 -3.65 -3.75
CA GLY A 103 6.23 -3.53 -4.31
C GLY A 103 6.25 -2.94 -5.72
N SER A 104 7.07 -1.89 -5.97
CA SER A 104 7.17 -1.25 -7.29
C SER A 104 7.64 -2.21 -8.38
N GLY A 105 8.64 -3.07 -8.13
CA GLY A 105 9.13 -4.06 -9.10
C GLY A 105 8.06 -5.10 -9.46
N ALA A 106 7.28 -5.56 -8.48
CA ALA A 106 6.14 -6.47 -8.72
C ALA A 106 5.03 -5.77 -9.53
N SER A 107 4.75 -4.48 -9.22
CA SER A 107 3.79 -3.67 -9.97
C SER A 107 4.18 -3.50 -11.42
N MET A 108 5.44 -3.18 -11.72
CA MET A 108 5.93 -3.06 -13.09
C MET A 108 5.84 -4.38 -13.85
N ALA A 109 6.28 -5.49 -13.24
CA ALA A 109 6.22 -6.81 -13.86
C ALA A 109 4.78 -7.30 -14.10
N GLY A 110 3.86 -7.05 -13.17
CA GLY A 110 2.44 -7.33 -13.34
C GLY A 110 1.78 -6.39 -14.36
N GLY A 111 2.22 -5.13 -14.39
CA GLY A 111 1.74 -4.10 -15.30
C GLY A 111 1.83 -4.49 -16.77
N GLU A 112 2.93 -5.13 -17.19
CA GLU A 112 3.08 -5.65 -18.56
C GLU A 112 1.95 -6.64 -18.92
N VAL A 113 1.52 -7.47 -17.98
CA VAL A 113 0.43 -8.44 -18.19
C VAL A 113 -0.92 -7.74 -18.23
N PHE A 114 -1.15 -6.78 -17.32
CA PHE A 114 -2.40 -6.01 -17.24
C PHE A 114 -2.61 -5.17 -18.49
N GLU A 115 -1.57 -4.48 -18.98
CA GLU A 115 -1.62 -3.71 -20.23
C GLU A 115 -1.91 -4.60 -21.43
N ALA A 116 -1.17 -5.69 -21.61
CA ALA A 116 -1.38 -6.64 -22.70
C ALA A 116 -2.80 -7.24 -22.69
N SER A 117 -3.45 -7.29 -21.53
CA SER A 117 -4.80 -7.82 -21.34
C SER A 117 -5.87 -6.74 -21.26
N GLN A 118 -5.50 -5.46 -21.31
CA GLN A 118 -6.37 -4.29 -21.15
C GLN A 118 -7.19 -4.32 -19.85
N VAL A 119 -6.58 -4.77 -18.76
CA VAL A 119 -7.17 -4.79 -17.42
C VAL A 119 -6.56 -3.65 -16.59
N PRO A 120 -7.33 -2.67 -16.12
CA PRO A 120 -6.78 -1.57 -15.33
C PRO A 120 -6.33 -2.04 -13.95
N ALA A 121 -5.19 -1.49 -13.50
CA ALA A 121 -4.66 -1.68 -12.16
C ALA A 121 -4.57 -0.34 -11.42
N ILE A 122 -4.90 -0.36 -10.13
CA ILE A 122 -4.79 0.78 -9.20
C ILE A 122 -3.74 0.40 -8.17
N GLY A 123 -2.54 0.97 -8.32
CA GLY A 123 -1.44 0.83 -7.38
C GLY A 123 -1.76 1.53 -6.06
N LEU A 124 -1.54 0.83 -4.96
CA LEU A 124 -1.86 1.33 -3.63
C LEU A 124 -0.66 2.08 -3.04
N SER A 125 0.49 1.42 -2.90
CA SER A 125 1.70 2.01 -2.32
C SER A 125 2.98 1.88 -3.17
N CYS A 126 2.87 1.53 -4.44
CA CYS A 126 4.01 1.43 -5.37
C CYS A 126 4.48 2.81 -5.84
N THR A 127 5.49 3.37 -5.20
CA THR A 127 5.91 4.78 -5.32
C THR A 127 6.86 5.09 -6.47
N ASN A 128 7.49 4.09 -7.10
CA ASN A 128 8.45 4.31 -8.19
C ASN A 128 7.74 4.89 -9.45
N PRO A 129 8.23 6.02 -10.02
CA PRO A 129 7.64 6.62 -11.22
C PRO A 129 7.47 5.67 -12.41
N SER A 130 8.32 4.66 -12.53
CA SER A 130 8.29 3.72 -13.64
C SER A 130 7.02 2.86 -13.70
N VAL A 131 6.27 2.75 -12.60
CA VAL A 131 5.02 1.96 -12.56
C VAL A 131 4.00 2.48 -13.57
N THR A 132 3.75 3.78 -13.61
CA THR A 132 2.78 4.42 -14.51
C THR A 132 3.41 4.82 -15.84
N THR A 133 4.67 5.26 -15.86
CA THR A 133 5.34 5.66 -17.10
C THR A 133 5.65 4.50 -18.05
N LEU A 134 5.69 3.27 -17.57
CA LEU A 134 5.90 2.05 -18.38
C LEU A 134 4.61 1.29 -18.70
N CYS A 135 3.46 1.66 -18.11
CA CYS A 135 2.20 0.94 -18.29
C CYS A 135 1.01 1.92 -18.33
N GLU A 136 0.34 2.04 -19.47
CA GLU A 136 -0.84 2.90 -19.65
C GLU A 136 -2.10 2.37 -18.93
N TYR A 137 -2.07 1.13 -18.45
CA TYR A 137 -3.15 0.50 -17.68
C TYR A 137 -2.89 0.47 -16.19
N TYR A 138 -1.92 1.27 -15.69
CA TYR A 138 -1.62 1.41 -14.26
C TYR A 138 -1.92 2.84 -13.79
N TRP A 139 -2.78 2.97 -12.80
CA TRP A 139 -3.01 4.18 -12.01
C TRP A 139 -2.49 3.93 -10.61
N ARG A 140 -2.23 4.98 -9.82
CA ARG A 140 -1.85 4.81 -8.41
C ARG A 140 -2.36 5.92 -7.53
N ILE A 141 -2.56 5.62 -6.25
CA ILE A 141 -3.16 6.53 -5.27
C ILE A 141 -2.17 7.08 -4.23
N CYS A 142 -0.93 6.63 -4.23
CA CYS A 142 0.15 7.12 -3.37
C CYS A 142 0.95 8.28 -3.99
N PHE A 143 1.81 8.91 -3.19
CA PHE A 143 2.81 9.85 -3.70
C PHE A 143 3.98 9.10 -4.37
N LEU A 144 4.94 9.85 -4.92
CA LEU A 144 6.04 9.35 -5.73
C LEU A 144 7.38 9.42 -5.00
N ASP A 145 8.32 8.52 -5.37
CA ASP A 145 9.71 8.50 -4.87
C ASP A 145 10.44 9.84 -5.00
N PRO A 146 10.32 10.64 -6.09
CA PRO A 146 10.96 11.96 -6.16
C PRO A 146 10.54 12.90 -5.04
N PHE A 147 9.25 12.89 -4.70
CA PHE A 147 8.74 13.66 -3.57
C PHE A 147 9.22 13.06 -2.25
N GLN A 148 9.07 11.75 -2.06
CA GLN A 148 9.48 11.04 -0.84
C GLN A 148 10.98 11.20 -0.55
N GLY A 149 11.83 11.05 -1.56
CA GLY A 149 13.27 11.25 -1.45
C GLY A 149 13.62 12.67 -1.01
N SER A 150 12.93 13.67 -1.60
CA SER A 150 13.09 15.07 -1.19
C SER A 150 12.63 15.33 0.23
N VAL A 151 11.51 14.74 0.67
CA VAL A 151 11.02 14.81 2.06
C VAL A 151 12.08 14.33 3.04
N MET A 152 12.65 13.15 2.79
CA MET A 152 13.63 12.55 3.70
C MET A 152 14.98 13.25 3.66
N ALA A 153 15.40 13.79 2.51
CA ALA A 153 16.60 14.61 2.40
C ALA A 153 16.47 15.93 3.19
N ASN A 154 15.35 16.63 3.06
CA ASN A 154 15.07 17.83 3.84
C ASN A 154 14.94 17.52 5.34
N PHE A 155 14.39 16.35 5.68
CA PHE A 155 14.34 15.93 7.08
C PHE A 155 15.74 15.67 7.64
N ALA A 156 16.61 14.95 6.92
CA ALA A 156 18.01 14.73 7.32
C ALA A 156 18.77 16.05 7.48
N GLU A 157 18.57 17.00 6.56
CA GLU A 157 19.17 18.35 6.66
C GLU A 157 18.67 19.09 7.92
N SER A 158 17.40 18.99 8.25
CA SER A 158 16.79 19.60 9.46
C SER A 158 17.33 19.01 10.78
N LEU A 159 17.79 17.75 10.76
CA LEU A 159 18.53 17.13 11.87
C LEU A 159 19.99 17.62 11.96
N GLY A 160 20.47 18.40 10.98
CA GLY A 160 21.83 18.90 10.89
C GLY A 160 22.80 17.96 10.19
N CYS A 161 22.31 16.88 9.58
CA CYS A 161 23.13 15.91 8.87
C CYS A 161 23.78 16.54 7.62
N LYS A 162 25.00 16.12 7.31
CA LYS A 162 25.79 16.61 6.16
C LYS A 162 26.42 15.48 5.35
N ASN A 163 26.53 14.28 5.91
CA ASN A 163 27.19 13.13 5.29
C ASN A 163 26.25 11.92 5.34
N ALA A 164 25.51 11.68 4.28
CA ALA A 164 24.59 10.55 4.18
C ALA A 164 25.29 9.29 3.62
N TYR A 165 24.93 8.15 4.17
CA TYR A 165 25.26 6.85 3.61
C TYR A 165 23.96 6.18 3.14
N VAL A 166 23.86 5.89 1.84
CA VAL A 166 22.68 5.28 1.22
C VAL A 166 22.94 3.79 1.01
N LEU A 167 22.07 2.94 1.57
CA LEU A 167 22.21 1.49 1.52
C LEU A 167 20.98 0.86 0.89
N THR A 168 21.11 0.28 -0.30
CA THR A 168 19.98 -0.30 -1.06
C THR A 168 20.24 -1.75 -1.45
N MET A 169 19.19 -2.51 -1.76
CA MET A 169 19.34 -3.86 -2.29
C MET A 169 19.64 -3.82 -3.78
N LEU A 170 20.64 -4.59 -4.20
CA LEU A 170 21.06 -4.67 -5.60
C LEU A 170 19.93 -5.24 -6.46
N GLY A 171 19.52 -4.47 -7.49
CA GLY A 171 18.49 -4.90 -8.45
C GLY A 171 17.05 -4.76 -7.96
N GLU A 172 16.83 -4.13 -6.80
CA GLU A 172 15.49 -3.84 -6.29
C GLU A 172 15.07 -2.44 -6.74
N ASP A 173 13.93 -2.35 -7.45
CA ASP A 173 13.54 -1.12 -8.16
C ASP A 173 13.11 0.01 -7.22
N TYR A 174 12.36 -0.31 -6.14
CA TYR A 174 11.91 0.68 -5.18
C TYR A 174 13.09 1.35 -4.45
N GLY A 175 13.90 0.57 -3.74
CA GLY A 175 14.97 1.11 -2.90
C GLY A 175 16.05 1.80 -3.70
N ASN A 176 16.39 1.27 -4.89
CA ASN A 176 17.37 1.93 -5.77
C ASN A 176 16.84 3.26 -6.32
N GLY A 177 15.56 3.32 -6.72
CA GLY A 177 14.89 4.54 -7.16
C GLY A 177 14.84 5.59 -6.05
N LEU A 178 14.28 5.23 -4.91
CA LEU A 178 14.13 6.13 -3.76
C LEU A 178 15.48 6.58 -3.20
N GLY A 179 16.47 5.67 -3.14
CA GLY A 179 17.86 6.00 -2.75
C GLY A 179 18.51 7.01 -3.67
N HIS A 180 18.25 6.93 -4.98
CA HIS A 180 18.71 7.89 -5.97
C HIS A 180 18.07 9.26 -5.75
N TYR A 181 16.73 9.36 -5.62
CA TYR A 181 16.03 10.62 -5.41
C TYR A 181 16.43 11.29 -4.08
N PHE A 182 16.60 10.51 -3.01
CA PHE A 182 17.13 11.03 -1.75
C PHE A 182 18.54 11.61 -1.95
N SER A 183 19.41 10.87 -2.65
CA SER A 183 20.81 11.29 -2.89
C SER A 183 20.88 12.60 -3.64
N ASP A 184 20.11 12.76 -4.71
CA ASP A 184 20.08 13.98 -5.52
C ASP A 184 19.57 15.18 -4.70
N ALA A 185 18.49 14.98 -3.95
CA ALA A 185 17.92 16.03 -3.10
C ALA A 185 18.88 16.43 -1.97
N PHE A 186 19.53 15.47 -1.31
CA PHE A 186 20.45 15.74 -0.22
C PHE A 186 21.71 16.46 -0.70
N GLN A 187 22.22 16.10 -1.88
CA GLN A 187 23.33 16.82 -2.51
C GLN A 187 22.94 18.23 -2.94
N ALA A 188 21.71 18.44 -3.44
CA ALA A 188 21.20 19.77 -3.77
C ALA A 188 21.11 20.69 -2.54
N LEU A 189 20.90 20.12 -1.35
CA LEU A 189 20.94 20.83 -0.05
C LEU A 189 22.38 21.05 0.47
N GLY A 190 23.41 20.64 -0.29
CA GLY A 190 24.83 20.81 0.06
C GLY A 190 25.40 19.69 0.92
N GLY A 191 24.69 18.59 1.08
CA GLY A 191 25.19 17.37 1.71
C GLY A 191 26.11 16.56 0.82
N THR A 192 26.82 15.59 1.40
CA THR A 192 27.59 14.58 0.69
C THR A 192 26.92 13.22 0.81
N VAL A 193 27.01 12.39 -0.22
CA VAL A 193 26.41 11.06 -0.25
C VAL A 193 27.48 10.03 -0.63
N GLN A 194 27.53 8.95 0.14
CA GLN A 194 28.17 7.70 -0.25
C GLN A 194 27.10 6.62 -0.34
N ALA A 195 27.09 5.85 -1.43
CA ALA A 195 26.11 4.80 -1.65
C ALA A 195 26.79 3.44 -1.76
N GLU A 196 26.13 2.42 -1.22
CA GLU A 196 26.53 1.02 -1.33
C GLU A 196 25.29 0.15 -1.53
N THR A 197 25.45 -1.00 -2.21
CA THR A 197 24.36 -1.97 -2.41
C THR A 197 24.71 -3.29 -1.76
N PHE A 198 23.68 -3.99 -1.25
CA PHE A 198 23.81 -5.35 -0.75
C PHE A 198 23.04 -6.34 -1.64
N PRO A 199 23.52 -7.60 -1.80
CA PRO A 199 22.80 -8.62 -2.57
C PRO A 199 21.57 -9.15 -1.81
N GLU A 200 20.59 -9.64 -2.55
CA GLU A 200 19.45 -10.39 -2.00
C GLU A 200 19.93 -11.53 -1.10
N GLY A 201 19.19 -11.83 -0.02
CA GLY A 201 19.52 -12.85 0.96
C GLY A 201 20.62 -12.45 1.95
N THR A 202 21.08 -11.19 1.94
CA THR A 202 22.02 -10.68 2.95
C THR A 202 21.40 -10.74 4.33
N SER A 203 22.12 -11.37 5.29
CA SER A 203 21.70 -11.45 6.69
C SER A 203 22.67 -10.80 7.67
N ASP A 204 23.90 -10.50 7.25
CA ASP A 204 24.91 -9.81 8.03
C ASP A 204 25.21 -8.46 7.41
N PHE A 205 24.78 -7.39 8.08
CA PHE A 205 24.97 -6.00 7.69
C PHE A 205 26.13 -5.33 8.44
N THR A 206 26.84 -6.06 9.30
CA THR A 206 27.93 -5.50 10.12
C THR A 206 28.99 -4.80 9.29
N ALA A 207 29.36 -5.35 8.12
CA ALA A 207 30.34 -4.75 7.24
C ALA A 207 29.84 -3.42 6.63
N TYR A 208 28.59 -3.37 6.16
CA TYR A 208 27.94 -2.19 5.59
C TYR A 208 27.82 -1.07 6.62
N ILE A 209 27.37 -1.41 7.84
CA ILE A 209 27.27 -0.44 8.94
C ILE A 209 28.65 0.12 9.34
N ASN A 210 29.67 -0.74 9.41
CA ASN A 210 31.05 -0.28 9.64
C ASN A 210 31.59 0.59 8.49
N ASN A 211 31.20 0.31 7.24
CA ASN A 211 31.55 1.18 6.11
C ASN A 211 30.91 2.57 6.26
N ALA A 212 29.65 2.67 6.69
CA ALA A 212 28.99 3.93 6.99
C ALA A 212 29.72 4.69 8.12
N ILE A 213 30.10 4.00 9.22
CA ILE A 213 30.87 4.59 10.33
C ILE A 213 32.23 5.12 9.82
N ASN A 214 32.96 4.32 9.04
CA ASN A 214 34.25 4.69 8.51
C ASN A 214 34.20 5.84 7.47
N ALA A 215 33.06 5.94 6.76
CA ALA A 215 32.79 7.06 5.85
C ALA A 215 32.49 8.37 6.60
N GLY A 216 32.31 8.32 7.91
CA GLY A 216 31.91 9.48 8.71
C GLY A 216 30.46 9.88 8.47
N ALA A 217 29.59 8.93 8.16
CA ALA A 217 28.18 9.17 7.98
C ALA A 217 27.56 9.70 9.29
N ASP A 218 26.71 10.70 9.17
CA ASP A 218 25.90 11.26 10.25
C ASP A 218 24.40 10.93 10.08
N VAL A 219 24.06 10.24 8.98
CA VAL A 219 22.76 9.63 8.69
C VAL A 219 22.93 8.44 7.75
N VAL A 220 22.13 7.38 7.96
CA VAL A 220 21.98 6.27 7.00
C VAL A 220 20.57 6.28 6.45
N PHE A 221 20.45 6.31 5.11
CA PHE A 221 19.19 6.15 4.41
C PHE A 221 19.15 4.77 3.76
N ALA A 222 18.21 3.90 4.23
CA ALA A 222 18.17 2.50 3.85
C ALA A 222 16.77 2.07 3.38
N PRO A 223 16.28 2.56 2.21
CA PRO A 223 14.98 2.18 1.68
C PRO A 223 15.02 0.75 1.13
N CYS A 224 14.66 -0.22 1.96
CA CYS A 224 14.63 -1.63 1.60
C CYS A 224 13.46 -2.34 2.29
N ALA A 225 13.18 -3.59 1.89
CA ALA A 225 12.12 -4.40 2.47
C ALA A 225 12.29 -4.63 3.98
N THR A 226 11.17 -4.82 4.69
CA THR A 226 11.12 -4.97 6.16
C THR A 226 11.98 -6.11 6.69
N THR A 227 12.16 -7.18 5.91
CA THR A 227 13.04 -8.30 6.25
C THR A 227 14.49 -7.84 6.47
N TYR A 228 15.03 -7.02 5.57
CA TYR A 228 16.39 -6.48 5.69
C TYR A 228 16.46 -5.33 6.70
N ALA A 229 15.43 -4.50 6.74
CA ALA A 229 15.30 -3.37 7.65
C ALA A 229 15.45 -3.79 9.12
N SER A 230 14.77 -4.85 9.53
CA SER A 230 14.84 -5.37 10.90
C SER A 230 16.27 -5.81 11.27
N LEU A 231 16.98 -6.46 10.34
CA LEU A 231 18.38 -6.87 10.52
C LEU A 231 19.35 -5.67 10.59
N ILE A 232 19.13 -4.65 9.76
CA ILE A 232 19.92 -3.41 9.78
C ILE A 232 19.73 -2.71 11.12
N ILE A 233 18.52 -2.56 11.61
CA ILE A 233 18.19 -1.94 12.91
C ILE A 233 18.86 -2.71 14.06
N ASP A 234 18.70 -4.04 14.10
CA ASP A 234 19.27 -4.90 15.13
C ASP A 234 20.80 -4.78 15.20
N GLN A 235 21.45 -4.81 14.04
CA GLN A 235 22.91 -4.80 13.96
C GLN A 235 23.47 -3.38 14.19
N ALA A 236 22.79 -2.34 13.70
CA ALA A 236 23.16 -0.96 13.98
C ALA A 236 23.09 -0.63 15.48
N ALA A 237 22.00 -1.05 16.14
CA ALA A 237 21.85 -0.90 17.58
C ALA A 237 22.93 -1.67 18.36
N SER A 238 23.27 -2.90 17.92
CA SER A 238 24.33 -3.71 18.53
C SER A 238 25.71 -3.10 18.41
N LEU A 239 25.97 -2.35 17.32
CA LEU A 239 27.20 -1.61 17.10
C LEU A 239 27.20 -0.24 17.79
N ASN A 240 26.12 0.16 18.45
CA ASN A 240 25.95 1.44 19.13
C ASN A 240 26.25 2.64 18.20
N VAL A 241 25.68 2.63 16.99
CA VAL A 241 25.83 3.72 16.03
C VAL A 241 25.30 5.03 16.60
N ALA A 242 25.89 6.15 16.21
CA ALA A 242 25.50 7.48 16.67
C ALA A 242 24.58 8.21 15.66
N PHE A 243 24.43 7.69 14.46
CA PHE A 243 23.59 8.26 13.42
C PHE A 243 22.18 7.66 13.42
N PRO A 244 21.14 8.43 13.06
CA PRO A 244 19.80 7.91 12.84
C PRO A 244 19.75 7.07 11.54
N LEU A 245 18.81 6.12 11.53
CA LEU A 245 18.39 5.39 10.34
C LEU A 245 17.14 6.05 9.77
N LEU A 246 17.15 6.35 8.50
CA LEU A 246 16.05 6.92 7.76
C LEU A 246 15.63 5.97 6.64
N ALA A 247 14.32 5.90 6.36
CA ALA A 247 13.79 5.12 5.26
C ALA A 247 12.49 5.72 4.70
N GLY A 248 11.95 5.07 3.67
CA GLY A 248 10.66 5.38 3.10
C GLY A 248 9.51 4.68 3.83
N ASP A 249 8.38 4.64 3.17
CA ASP A 249 7.10 4.11 3.64
C ASP A 249 7.11 2.64 4.02
N THR A 250 7.92 1.82 3.34
CA THR A 250 8.06 0.38 3.64
C THR A 250 8.46 0.10 5.09
N TRP A 251 9.14 1.05 5.74
CA TRP A 251 9.53 0.90 7.14
C TRP A 251 8.45 1.33 8.12
N GLU A 252 7.32 1.88 7.68
CA GLU A 252 6.17 2.10 8.56
C GLU A 252 5.40 0.80 8.79
N SER A 253 5.96 -0.06 9.63
CA SER A 253 5.48 -1.41 9.90
C SER A 253 5.70 -1.82 11.35
N SER A 254 4.83 -2.70 11.87
CA SER A 254 5.00 -3.32 13.18
C SER A 254 6.34 -4.09 13.29
N VAL A 255 6.84 -4.65 12.19
CA VAL A 255 8.15 -5.33 12.15
C VAL A 255 9.29 -4.37 12.52
N ILE A 256 9.22 -3.12 12.08
CA ILE A 256 10.22 -2.09 12.39
C ILE A 256 10.11 -1.65 13.85
N LEU A 257 8.88 -1.48 14.35
CA LEU A 257 8.65 -1.16 15.77
C LEU A 257 9.20 -2.25 16.69
N GLU A 258 8.95 -3.53 16.38
CA GLU A 258 9.50 -4.67 17.11
C GLU A 258 11.03 -4.71 17.05
N ALA A 259 11.60 -4.49 15.87
CA ALA A 259 13.06 -4.44 15.68
C ALA A 259 13.72 -3.30 16.45
N ALA A 260 13.07 -2.15 16.59
CA ALA A 260 13.60 -0.99 17.30
C ALA A 260 13.35 -1.01 18.81
N GLN A 261 12.31 -1.72 19.28
CA GLN A 261 11.84 -1.66 20.66
C GLN A 261 12.91 -2.02 21.69
N GLY A 262 13.07 -1.17 22.70
CA GLY A 262 14.04 -1.34 23.79
C GLY A 262 15.50 -1.10 23.39
N LYS A 263 15.77 -0.64 22.15
CA LYS A 263 17.11 -0.37 21.66
C LYS A 263 17.45 1.13 21.66
N ASN A 264 18.72 1.45 21.76
CA ASN A 264 19.20 2.82 21.64
C ASN A 264 19.53 3.10 20.18
N ILE A 265 18.49 3.39 19.38
CA ILE A 265 18.59 3.67 17.95
C ILE A 265 17.45 4.62 17.56
N ASP A 266 17.74 5.62 16.74
CA ASP A 266 16.74 6.50 16.15
C ASP A 266 16.37 6.00 14.76
N VAL A 267 15.09 5.75 14.51
CA VAL A 267 14.56 5.30 13.22
C VAL A 267 13.43 6.23 12.79
N TYR A 268 13.56 6.84 11.61
CA TYR A 268 12.57 7.74 11.04
C TYR A 268 12.09 7.24 9.69
N VAL A 269 10.82 7.43 9.41
CA VAL A 269 10.17 7.00 8.16
C VAL A 269 9.32 8.13 7.58
N SER A 270 9.20 8.16 6.26
CA SER A 270 8.15 8.93 5.58
C SER A 270 6.99 8.02 5.23
N THR A 271 5.75 8.53 5.33
CA THR A 271 4.57 7.71 5.13
C THR A 271 3.37 8.51 4.63
N PHE A 272 2.27 7.82 4.30
CA PHE A 272 1.09 8.36 3.62
C PHE A 272 -0.01 8.82 4.59
N PHE A 273 -0.01 8.34 5.83
CA PHE A 273 -1.11 8.49 6.77
C PHE A 273 -0.61 8.51 8.23
N ASP A 274 -1.33 9.21 9.09
CA ASP A 274 -1.10 9.15 10.54
C ASP A 274 -2.36 8.65 11.25
N GLU A 275 -2.25 7.53 11.97
CA GLU A 275 -3.38 6.97 12.74
C GLU A 275 -3.88 7.87 13.88
N ASN A 276 -3.10 8.90 14.25
CA ASN A 276 -3.48 9.90 15.23
C ASN A 276 -4.20 11.11 14.62
N ASP A 277 -4.45 11.11 13.28
CA ASP A 277 -5.30 12.12 12.66
C ASP A 277 -6.74 11.94 13.15
N ASP A 278 -7.20 12.92 13.95
CA ASP A 278 -8.52 12.93 14.58
C ASP A 278 -9.60 13.61 13.74
N ALA A 279 -9.29 13.97 12.50
CA ALA A 279 -10.18 14.72 11.60
C ALA A 279 -10.98 13.81 10.66
N GLY A 280 -12.28 14.11 10.52
CA GLY A 280 -13.15 13.63 9.44
C GLY A 280 -13.16 12.12 9.19
N ALA A 281 -12.87 11.71 7.94
CA ALA A 281 -12.88 10.33 7.50
C ALA A 281 -11.77 9.49 8.15
N ALA A 282 -10.61 10.09 8.43
CA ALA A 282 -9.47 9.41 9.05
C ALA A 282 -9.83 8.85 10.45
N ALA A 283 -10.42 9.67 11.31
CA ALA A 283 -10.82 9.25 12.66
C ALA A 283 -11.85 8.10 12.65
N ALA A 284 -12.82 8.15 11.72
CA ALA A 284 -13.84 7.12 11.56
C ALA A 284 -13.21 5.80 11.08
N PHE A 285 -12.29 5.88 10.11
CA PHE A 285 -11.54 4.74 9.59
C PHE A 285 -10.71 4.08 10.71
N VAL A 286 -9.88 4.83 11.40
CA VAL A 286 -9.01 4.31 12.47
C VAL A 286 -9.83 3.60 13.55
N THR A 287 -10.90 4.24 14.03
CA THR A 287 -11.77 3.65 15.06
C THR A 287 -12.42 2.36 14.58
N GLY A 288 -12.98 2.37 13.37
CA GLY A 288 -13.68 1.22 12.81
C GLY A 288 -12.74 0.07 12.46
N PHE A 289 -11.58 0.38 11.86
CA PHE A 289 -10.58 -0.61 11.48
C PHE A 289 -9.99 -1.33 12.70
N LYS A 290 -9.62 -0.59 13.76
CA LYS A 290 -9.16 -1.18 15.04
C LYS A 290 -10.22 -2.10 15.66
N ALA A 291 -11.48 -1.68 15.67
CA ALA A 291 -12.57 -2.52 16.17
C ALA A 291 -12.70 -3.81 15.35
N TRP A 292 -12.68 -3.69 14.00
CA TRP A 292 -12.77 -4.83 13.09
C TRP A 292 -11.60 -5.80 13.22
N LEU A 293 -10.37 -5.30 13.40
CA LEU A 293 -9.20 -6.13 13.68
C LEU A 293 -9.37 -6.92 14.98
N ASN A 294 -9.80 -6.25 16.06
CA ASN A 294 -9.95 -6.86 17.38
C ASN A 294 -11.10 -7.90 17.44
N GLU A 295 -12.07 -7.82 16.54
CA GLU A 295 -13.13 -8.82 16.41
C GLU A 295 -12.70 -10.06 15.59
N ASN A 296 -11.55 -10.02 14.91
CA ASN A 296 -11.10 -11.04 13.96
C ASN A 296 -9.65 -11.46 14.25
N ALA A 297 -9.44 -12.51 15.01
CA ALA A 297 -8.11 -12.97 15.45
C ALA A 297 -7.12 -13.21 14.29
N ASP A 298 -7.58 -13.76 13.17
CA ASP A 298 -6.73 -14.00 11.99
C ASP A 298 -6.31 -12.68 11.34
N LYS A 299 -7.20 -11.66 11.32
CA LYS A 299 -6.89 -10.34 10.79
C LYS A 299 -5.88 -9.62 11.69
N LEU A 300 -6.10 -9.68 13.00
CA LEU A 300 -5.15 -9.14 13.98
C LEU A 300 -3.77 -9.79 13.83
N THR A 301 -3.71 -11.10 13.63
CA THR A 301 -2.45 -11.82 13.38
C THR A 301 -1.76 -11.33 12.09
N ASN A 302 -2.52 -11.14 11.00
CA ASN A 302 -1.99 -10.61 9.75
C ASN A 302 -1.51 -9.16 9.87
N ASN A 303 -2.05 -8.40 10.84
CA ASN A 303 -1.60 -7.03 11.17
C ASN A 303 -0.39 -7.00 12.13
N GLY A 304 0.30 -8.12 12.33
CA GLY A 304 1.44 -8.21 13.26
C GLY A 304 1.05 -8.41 14.72
N GLY A 305 -0.16 -8.91 15.01
CA GLY A 305 -0.62 -9.27 16.36
C GLY A 305 -1.07 -8.08 17.24
N ASN A 306 -1.21 -6.90 16.64
CA ASN A 306 -1.65 -5.67 17.31
C ASN A 306 -2.65 -4.90 16.41
N ASP A 307 -3.26 -3.83 16.93
CA ASP A 307 -4.25 -3.02 16.20
C ASP A 307 -3.70 -1.65 15.73
N ILE A 308 -2.39 -1.50 15.63
CA ILE A 308 -1.76 -0.33 15.02
C ILE A 308 -2.19 -0.24 13.56
N VAL A 309 -2.62 0.95 13.15
CA VAL A 309 -3.07 1.18 11.78
C VAL A 309 -1.89 1.58 10.92
N ALA A 310 -1.42 0.65 10.08
CA ALA A 310 -0.41 0.97 9.08
C ALA A 310 -0.98 1.90 8.00
N ALA A 311 -0.18 2.85 7.52
CA ALA A 311 -0.60 3.79 6.48
C ALA A 311 -1.05 3.07 5.19
N VAL A 312 -0.42 1.95 4.86
CA VAL A 312 -0.81 1.13 3.71
C VAL A 312 -2.18 0.48 3.86
N SER A 313 -2.66 0.23 5.10
CA SER A 313 -4.04 -0.20 5.32
C SER A 313 -5.05 0.90 4.96
N ALA A 314 -4.70 2.17 5.22
CA ALA A 314 -5.52 3.30 4.78
C ALA A 314 -5.54 3.43 3.25
N LEU A 315 -4.40 3.20 2.57
CA LEU A 315 -4.35 3.14 1.11
C LEU A 315 -5.17 1.97 0.54
N GLY A 316 -5.09 0.78 1.14
CA GLY A 316 -5.92 -0.36 0.75
C GLY A 316 -7.42 -0.06 0.83
N PHE A 317 -7.84 0.61 1.92
CA PHE A 317 -9.21 1.08 2.11
C PHE A 317 -9.63 2.08 1.03
N ASP A 318 -8.81 3.07 0.76
CA ASP A 318 -9.09 4.09 -0.27
C ASP A 318 -9.10 3.48 -1.67
N GLY A 319 -8.14 2.61 -2.00
CA GLY A 319 -8.04 1.97 -3.31
C GLY A 319 -9.26 1.14 -3.65
N TYR A 320 -9.81 0.40 -2.69
CA TYR A 320 -11.06 -0.30 -2.87
C TYR A 320 -12.22 0.65 -3.21
N ASN A 321 -12.34 1.76 -2.48
CA ASN A 321 -13.39 2.75 -2.72
C ASN A 321 -13.20 3.49 -4.06
N VAL A 322 -11.95 3.74 -4.47
CA VAL A 322 -11.64 4.28 -5.81
C VAL A 322 -12.07 3.31 -6.90
N ALA A 323 -11.81 2.00 -6.74
CA ALA A 323 -12.25 0.99 -7.70
C ALA A 323 -13.78 0.93 -7.81
N LEU A 324 -14.51 1.00 -6.69
CA LEU A 324 -15.98 1.07 -6.74
C LEU A 324 -16.47 2.35 -7.42
N THR A 325 -15.83 3.49 -7.14
CA THR A 325 -16.16 4.77 -7.80
C THR A 325 -15.93 4.69 -9.30
N ALA A 326 -14.86 4.05 -9.75
CA ALA A 326 -14.58 3.83 -11.16
C ALA A 326 -15.62 2.90 -11.83
N LEU A 327 -16.01 1.80 -11.17
CA LEU A 327 -17.09 0.90 -11.64
C LEU A 327 -18.43 1.63 -11.78
N GLU A 328 -18.81 2.44 -10.77
CA GLU A 328 -20.03 3.25 -10.78
C GLU A 328 -20.01 4.27 -11.93
N ALA A 329 -18.89 4.96 -12.12
CA ALA A 329 -18.71 5.96 -13.18
C ALA A 329 -18.71 5.32 -14.58
N ALA A 330 -18.08 4.15 -14.75
CA ALA A 330 -18.05 3.43 -16.02
C ALA A 330 -19.45 2.92 -16.44
N GLY A 331 -20.34 2.66 -15.47
CA GLY A 331 -21.63 2.05 -15.73
C GLY A 331 -21.52 0.66 -16.39
N SER A 332 -20.34 0.03 -16.32
CA SER A 332 -19.96 -1.25 -16.93
C SER A 332 -18.96 -1.97 -16.05
N ILE A 333 -18.99 -3.30 -16.07
CA ILE A 333 -17.98 -4.15 -15.41
C ILE A 333 -16.83 -4.55 -16.37
N GLU A 334 -16.88 -4.10 -17.61
CA GLU A 334 -15.86 -4.40 -18.60
C GLU A 334 -14.56 -3.61 -18.28
N PRO A 335 -13.39 -4.26 -18.25
CA PRO A 335 -12.14 -3.62 -17.85
C PRO A 335 -11.81 -2.36 -18.65
N GLN A 336 -11.97 -2.36 -19.96
CA GLN A 336 -11.70 -1.20 -20.81
C GLN A 336 -12.57 0.01 -20.45
N ALA A 337 -13.86 -0.21 -20.14
CA ALA A 337 -14.75 0.88 -19.76
C ALA A 337 -14.34 1.53 -18.41
N ILE A 338 -13.75 0.73 -17.52
CA ILE A 338 -13.19 1.22 -16.24
C ILE A 338 -11.90 2.01 -16.51
N ALA A 339 -11.01 1.51 -17.36
CA ALA A 339 -9.80 2.20 -17.76
C ALA A 339 -10.11 3.57 -18.40
N ASP A 340 -11.13 3.65 -19.25
CA ASP A 340 -11.53 4.87 -19.95
C ASP A 340 -12.00 5.99 -19.00
N VAL A 341 -12.56 5.65 -17.83
CA VAL A 341 -13.06 6.63 -16.86
C VAL A 341 -12.08 6.99 -15.76
N LEU A 342 -11.10 6.11 -15.44
CA LEU A 342 -10.14 6.31 -14.36
C LEU A 342 -9.45 7.68 -14.38
N PRO A 343 -9.02 8.24 -15.55
CA PRO A 343 -8.42 9.57 -15.58
C PRO A 343 -9.33 10.70 -15.06
N SER A 344 -10.64 10.49 -15.04
CA SER A 344 -11.62 11.48 -14.56
C SER A 344 -12.18 11.19 -13.16
N VAL A 345 -11.77 10.09 -12.55
CA VAL A 345 -12.23 9.72 -11.21
C VAL A 345 -11.66 10.67 -10.17
N VAL A 346 -12.55 11.18 -9.32
CA VAL A 346 -12.19 11.93 -8.11
C VAL A 346 -12.87 11.28 -6.92
N TYR A 347 -12.08 10.84 -5.95
CA TYR A 347 -12.55 10.31 -4.67
C TYR A 347 -12.17 11.32 -3.57
N ALA A 348 -13.11 12.18 -3.20
CA ALA A 348 -12.88 13.32 -2.29
C ALA A 348 -12.85 12.90 -0.80
N ASP A 349 -13.57 11.83 -0.45
CA ASP A 349 -13.75 11.38 0.94
C ASP A 349 -12.70 10.33 1.35
N ALA A 350 -11.55 10.31 0.67
CA ALA A 350 -10.47 9.38 0.98
C ALA A 350 -9.85 9.70 2.35
N VAL A 351 -9.49 8.65 3.09
CA VAL A 351 -8.88 8.78 4.43
C VAL A 351 -7.42 9.25 4.36
N THR A 352 -6.76 9.01 3.22
CA THR A 352 -5.40 9.50 2.93
C THR A 352 -5.38 10.86 2.21
N GLY A 353 -6.48 11.62 2.26
CA GLY A 353 -6.65 12.85 1.49
C GLY A 353 -7.17 12.59 0.08
N SER A 354 -7.88 13.58 -0.50
CA SER A 354 -8.53 13.47 -1.81
C SER A 354 -7.64 12.82 -2.87
N ILE A 355 -8.24 11.94 -3.68
CA ILE A 355 -7.57 11.20 -4.74
C ILE A 355 -8.15 11.66 -6.08
N SER A 356 -7.29 12.11 -6.97
CA SER A 356 -7.53 12.36 -8.38
C SER A 356 -6.24 12.06 -9.13
N PHE A 357 -6.33 11.83 -10.42
CA PHE A 357 -5.19 11.39 -11.22
C PHE A 357 -4.73 12.52 -12.16
N ASP A 358 -3.44 12.52 -12.47
CA ASP A 358 -2.86 13.33 -13.54
C ASP A 358 -2.94 12.61 -14.91
N ASP A 359 -2.33 13.20 -15.93
CA ASP A 359 -2.38 12.71 -17.32
C ASP A 359 -1.69 11.34 -17.51
N ILE A 360 -0.86 10.90 -16.57
CA ILE A 360 -0.15 9.61 -16.64
C ILE A 360 -0.63 8.60 -15.59
N GLY A 361 -1.69 8.93 -14.84
CA GLY A 361 -2.30 8.03 -13.87
C GLY A 361 -1.73 8.12 -12.46
N ASP A 362 -0.89 9.12 -12.16
CA ASP A 362 -0.37 9.36 -10.82
C ASP A 362 -1.34 10.19 -9.98
N ALA A 363 -1.46 9.87 -8.69
CA ALA A 363 -2.31 10.67 -7.81
C ALA A 363 -1.72 12.05 -7.54
N ASN A 364 -2.58 13.06 -7.51
CA ASN A 364 -2.25 14.43 -7.11
C ASN A 364 -2.06 14.48 -5.57
N LYS A 365 -0.98 13.88 -5.05
CA LYS A 365 -0.60 13.87 -3.63
C LYS A 365 0.54 14.86 -3.40
N ASP A 366 0.35 15.76 -2.45
CA ASP A 366 1.28 16.85 -2.16
C ASP A 366 1.77 16.87 -0.71
N MET A 367 1.47 15.82 0.06
CA MET A 367 1.76 15.74 1.48
C MET A 367 2.30 14.36 1.88
N ALA A 368 3.29 14.36 2.78
CA ALA A 368 3.81 13.18 3.45
C ALA A 368 3.96 13.45 4.96
N TYR A 369 3.90 12.40 5.72
CA TYR A 369 4.16 12.42 7.17
C TYR A 369 5.57 11.88 7.44
N VAL A 370 6.29 12.49 8.37
CA VAL A 370 7.51 11.93 8.95
C VAL A 370 7.17 11.43 10.34
N LYS A 371 7.52 10.18 10.61
CA LYS A 371 7.30 9.53 11.91
C LYS A 371 8.60 8.99 12.49
N HIS A 372 8.65 8.87 13.81
CA HIS A 372 9.74 8.27 14.58
C HIS A 372 9.28 6.98 15.23
N ALA A 373 10.02 5.90 15.05
CA ALA A 373 9.76 4.66 15.78
C ALA A 373 10.17 4.83 17.24
N ASN A 374 9.17 4.98 18.13
CA ASN A 374 9.39 5.14 19.56
C ASN A 374 9.81 3.80 20.17
N THR A 375 11.07 3.72 20.56
CA THR A 375 11.68 2.48 21.07
C THR A 375 11.19 2.09 22.47
N GLU A 376 10.54 3.02 23.19
CA GLU A 376 10.00 2.77 24.53
C GLU A 376 8.56 2.25 24.46
N THR A 377 7.73 2.88 23.61
CA THR A 377 6.30 2.56 23.51
C THR A 377 5.99 1.49 22.49
N GLY A 378 6.85 1.27 21.49
CA GLY A 378 6.59 0.38 20.36
C GLY A 378 5.52 0.92 19.42
N ALA A 379 5.41 2.24 19.26
CA ALA A 379 4.51 2.93 18.36
C ALA A 379 5.27 3.93 17.50
N PHE A 380 4.66 4.40 16.42
CA PHE A 380 5.18 5.52 15.65
C PHE A 380 4.68 6.84 16.23
N ASP A 381 5.62 7.72 16.61
CA ASP A 381 5.31 9.09 16.99
C ASP A 381 5.31 9.99 15.76
N PHE A 382 4.30 10.85 15.63
CA PHE A 382 4.28 11.89 14.63
C PHE A 382 5.41 12.91 14.88
N VAL A 383 6.17 13.22 13.83
CA VAL A 383 7.25 14.22 13.91
C VAL A 383 6.85 15.50 13.16
N LYS A 384 6.47 15.38 11.91
CA LYS A 384 6.04 16.53 11.10
C LYS A 384 5.28 16.10 9.85
N THR A 385 4.50 17.02 9.32
CA THR A 385 3.98 16.96 7.95
C THR A 385 4.92 17.71 7.02
N GLN A 386 5.14 17.17 5.84
CA GLN A 386 5.89 17.83 4.77
C GLN A 386 5.03 17.92 3.52
N THR A 387 4.95 19.12 2.94
CA THR A 387 4.23 19.36 1.68
C THR A 387 5.19 19.66 0.55
N VAL A 388 4.75 19.46 -0.71
CA VAL A 388 5.54 19.83 -1.91
C VAL A 388 5.90 21.32 -1.89
N ALA A 389 4.99 22.19 -1.46
CA ALA A 389 5.25 23.64 -1.38
C ALA A 389 6.28 24.04 -0.29
N GLY A 390 6.66 23.10 0.58
CA GLY A 390 7.63 23.30 1.67
C GLY A 390 9.00 22.68 1.41
N LEU A 391 9.24 22.18 0.20
CA LEU A 391 10.52 21.58 -0.24
C LEU A 391 11.39 22.61 -0.96
#